data_6cf6a4075e5dba4dcc2c515130abb96d
#
_entry.id   6cf6a4075e5dba4dcc2c515130abb96d
#
_cell.length_a   1.000
_cell.length_b   1.000
_cell.length_c   1.000
_cell.angle_alpha   90.00
_cell.angle_beta   90.00
_cell.angle_gamma   90.00
#
_symmetry.space_group_name_H-M   'P 1'
#
loop_
_entity.id
_entity.type
_entity.pdbx_description
1 polymer ?
#
loop_
_entity_poly.entity_id
_entity_poly.type
_entity_poly.pdbx_seq_one_letter_code
_entity_poly.pdbx_strand_id
1 'polypeptide(L)'
;MIRHGIKLFNPLVAAQNFEYKISNILDKPLESLFGYVSVLPGAFSAYRFQAVLGRPLDQYFHGDHTLAQRRGTGEMNIFQKNMFLAEDRILCFELVAKRGERWTLTYIKPSKAETDVPEQPAELISQRRRWLNGSFAASLYALVHFY
;
A
#
# COMPACT_ATOMS: atom_id res chain seq x y z
N MET A 1 -13.12 5.87 8.60
CA MET A 1 -13.99 7.00 8.96
C MET A 1 -13.20 8.04 9.73
N ILE A 2 -13.43 9.32 9.52
CA ILE A 2 -12.74 10.38 10.28
C ILE A 2 -13.40 10.48 11.66
N ARG A 3 -12.56 10.44 12.69
CA ARG A 3 -12.97 10.30 14.10
C ARG A 3 -13.83 11.44 14.65
N HIS A 4 -13.77 12.63 14.08
CA HIS A 4 -14.49 13.80 14.56
C HIS A 4 -15.26 14.48 13.43
N GLY A 5 -16.59 14.45 13.48
CA GLY A 5 -17.45 15.08 12.46
C GLY A 5 -17.21 16.58 12.26
N ILE A 6 -16.71 17.27 13.27
CA ILE A 6 -16.34 18.69 13.21
C ILE A 6 -15.19 18.94 12.21
N LYS A 7 -14.26 18.02 12.05
CA LYS A 7 -13.17 18.14 11.06
C LYS A 7 -13.67 18.13 9.61
N LEU A 8 -14.88 17.62 9.35
CA LEU A 8 -15.48 17.63 8.02
C LEU A 8 -15.91 19.03 7.53
N PHE A 9 -15.94 20.04 8.38
CA PHE A 9 -16.10 21.42 7.96
C PHE A 9 -14.87 21.98 7.23
N ASN A 10 -13.70 21.34 7.39
CA ASN A 10 -12.54 21.61 6.56
C ASN A 10 -12.74 20.93 5.17
N PRO A 11 -12.83 21.70 4.07
CA PRO A 11 -13.11 21.13 2.74
C PRO A 11 -12.03 20.15 2.28
N LEU A 12 -10.78 20.33 2.71
CA LEU A 12 -9.68 19.42 2.41
C LEU A 12 -9.89 18.04 3.07
N VAL A 13 -10.31 18.04 4.33
CA VAL A 13 -10.62 16.81 5.07
C VAL A 13 -11.87 16.13 4.50
N ALA A 14 -12.89 16.91 4.14
CA ALA A 14 -14.10 16.41 3.52
C ALA A 14 -13.83 15.72 2.18
N ALA A 15 -12.99 16.32 1.34
CA ALA A 15 -12.58 15.74 0.05
C ALA A 15 -11.83 14.42 0.22
N GLN A 16 -10.88 14.33 1.15
CA GLN A 16 -10.17 13.09 1.46
C GLN A 16 -11.11 12.00 2.00
N ASN A 17 -12.04 12.36 2.89
CA ASN A 17 -13.04 11.41 3.40
C ASN A 17 -13.95 10.89 2.28
N PHE A 18 -14.33 11.74 1.34
CA PHE A 18 -15.10 11.36 0.17
C PHE A 18 -14.30 10.38 -0.71
N GLU A 19 -13.05 10.70 -1.02
CA GLU A 19 -12.14 9.84 -1.78
C GLU A 19 -12.01 8.44 -1.16
N TYR A 20 -11.75 8.35 0.15
CA TYR A 20 -11.67 7.05 0.83
C TYR A 20 -12.99 6.28 0.81
N LYS A 21 -14.12 6.97 0.93
CA LYS A 21 -15.45 6.31 0.85
C LYS A 21 -15.71 5.76 -0.55
N ILE A 22 -15.43 6.54 -1.59
CA ILE A 22 -15.59 6.09 -2.99
C ILE A 22 -14.70 4.86 -3.23
N SER A 23 -13.43 4.93 -2.88
CA SER A 23 -12.51 3.79 -3.04
C SER A 23 -12.98 2.54 -2.29
N ASN A 24 -13.51 2.68 -1.08
CA ASN A 24 -14.02 1.55 -0.31
C ASN A 24 -15.38 1.01 -0.81
N ILE A 25 -16.16 1.80 -1.52
CA ILE A 25 -17.49 1.38 -2.04
C ILE A 25 -17.36 0.80 -3.45
N LEU A 26 -16.47 1.33 -4.29
CA LEU A 26 -16.35 0.99 -5.71
C LEU A 26 -15.05 0.22 -6.00
N ASP A 27 -13.88 0.86 -5.77
CA ASP A 27 -12.61 0.33 -6.27
C ASP A 27 -12.24 -0.99 -5.59
N LYS A 28 -12.18 -1.00 -4.26
CA LYS A 28 -11.74 -2.19 -3.51
C LYS A 28 -12.67 -3.40 -3.65
N PRO A 29 -14.00 -3.26 -3.64
CA PRO A 29 -14.89 -4.38 -3.94
C PRO A 29 -14.71 -4.90 -5.36
N LEU A 30 -14.51 -4.02 -6.35
CA LEU A 30 -14.27 -4.40 -7.74
C LEU A 30 -12.93 -5.15 -7.88
N GLU A 31 -11.85 -4.60 -7.34
CA GLU A 31 -10.54 -5.25 -7.31
C GLU A 31 -10.61 -6.63 -6.63
N SER A 32 -11.27 -6.71 -5.48
CA SER A 32 -11.46 -7.95 -4.72
C SER A 32 -12.22 -9.03 -5.50
N LEU A 33 -13.13 -8.64 -6.38
CA LEU A 33 -13.85 -9.59 -7.25
C LEU A 33 -12.91 -10.35 -8.18
N PHE A 34 -11.82 -9.70 -8.63
CA PHE A 34 -10.77 -10.32 -9.43
C PHE A 34 -9.68 -11.01 -8.59
N GLY A 35 -9.83 -11.05 -7.27
CA GLY A 35 -8.88 -11.68 -6.36
C GLY A 35 -7.58 -10.89 -6.14
N TYR A 36 -7.54 -9.64 -6.57
CA TYR A 36 -6.41 -8.74 -6.40
C TYR A 36 -6.88 -7.39 -5.82
N VAL A 37 -6.16 -6.89 -4.84
CA VAL A 37 -6.36 -5.54 -4.28
C VAL A 37 -5.04 -4.81 -4.40
N SER A 38 -5.04 -3.68 -5.10
CA SER A 38 -3.82 -2.95 -5.50
C SER A 38 -3.04 -2.34 -4.35
N VAL A 39 -3.71 -2.08 -3.23
CA VAL A 39 -3.12 -1.52 -2.02
C VAL A 39 -3.75 -2.15 -0.78
N LEU A 40 -2.95 -2.84 0.00
CA LEU A 40 -3.32 -3.31 1.33
C LEU A 40 -2.73 -2.36 2.37
N PRO A 41 -3.57 -1.55 3.07
CA PRO A 41 -3.06 -0.62 4.08
C PRO A 41 -2.28 -1.37 5.15
N GLY A 42 -1.00 -1.05 5.34
CA GLY A 42 -0.12 -1.77 6.27
C GLY A 42 -0.67 -1.82 7.70
N ALA A 43 -1.35 -0.76 8.14
CA ALA A 43 -1.95 -0.67 9.47
C ALA A 43 -3.28 -1.42 9.62
N PHE A 44 -3.93 -1.82 8.51
CA PHE A 44 -5.28 -2.41 8.54
C PHE A 44 -5.44 -3.54 7.53
N SER A 45 -4.52 -4.48 7.57
CA SER A 45 -4.52 -5.67 6.73
C SER A 45 -4.17 -6.90 7.55
N ALA A 46 -4.76 -8.03 7.21
CA ALA A 46 -4.47 -9.32 7.83
C ALA A 46 -3.95 -10.30 6.78
N TYR A 47 -2.88 -10.99 7.09
CA TYR A 47 -2.22 -11.92 6.19
C TYR A 47 -2.16 -13.31 6.79
N ARG A 48 -2.32 -14.33 5.97
CA ARG A 48 -1.95 -15.68 6.38
C ARG A 48 -0.42 -15.77 6.44
N PHE A 49 0.11 -16.29 7.54
CA PHE A 49 1.54 -16.41 7.75
C PHE A 49 2.26 -17.13 6.58
N GLN A 50 1.69 -18.23 6.12
CA GLN A 50 2.23 -18.97 4.98
C GLN A 50 2.29 -18.18 3.68
N ALA A 51 1.32 -17.28 3.46
CA ALA A 51 1.29 -16.45 2.25
C ALA A 51 2.49 -15.48 2.19
N VAL A 52 2.83 -14.86 3.32
CA VAL A 52 3.90 -13.86 3.38
C VAL A 52 5.30 -14.46 3.46
N LEU A 53 5.44 -15.73 3.84
CA LEU A 53 6.74 -16.39 3.95
C LEU A 53 7.48 -16.47 2.62
N GLY A 54 8.80 -16.29 2.70
CA GLY A 54 9.73 -16.36 1.57
C GLY A 54 9.76 -15.06 0.77
N ARG A 55 9.72 -15.16 -0.55
CA ARG A 55 9.91 -14.02 -1.46
C ARG A 55 9.03 -12.80 -1.17
N PRO A 56 7.73 -12.90 -0.84
CA PRO A 56 6.91 -11.72 -0.52
C PRO A 56 7.48 -10.91 0.64
N LEU A 57 7.92 -11.58 1.70
CA LEU A 57 8.51 -10.93 2.87
C LEU A 57 9.89 -10.33 2.57
N ASP A 58 10.70 -11.04 1.78
CA ASP A 58 12.02 -10.55 1.37
C ASP A 58 11.91 -9.27 0.53
N GLN A 59 10.95 -9.23 -0.40
CA GLN A 59 10.70 -8.05 -1.24
C GLN A 59 10.08 -6.89 -0.46
N TYR A 60 9.21 -7.17 0.50
CA TYR A 60 8.67 -6.16 1.41
C TYR A 60 9.78 -5.39 2.13
N PHE A 61 10.80 -6.09 2.61
CA PHE A 61 11.93 -5.50 3.32
C PHE A 61 13.10 -5.08 2.43
N HIS A 62 13.02 -5.30 1.13
CA HIS A 62 14.14 -5.05 0.22
C HIS A 62 14.58 -3.58 0.20
N GLY A 63 13.66 -2.64 0.40
CA GLY A 63 13.93 -1.20 0.45
C GLY A 63 14.29 -0.65 1.83
N ASP A 64 14.36 -1.48 2.87
CA ASP A 64 14.68 -1.02 4.21
C ASP A 64 16.17 -0.69 4.35
N HIS A 65 16.48 0.59 4.56
CA HIS A 65 17.84 1.09 4.75
C HIS A 65 18.57 0.47 5.94
N THR A 66 17.85 0.18 7.02
CA THR A 66 18.46 -0.36 8.24
C THR A 66 18.91 -1.80 8.00
N LEU A 67 18.14 -2.57 7.27
CA LEU A 67 18.49 -3.94 6.88
C LEU A 67 19.58 -3.96 5.80
N ALA A 68 19.54 -3.05 4.83
CA ALA A 68 20.58 -2.91 3.82
C ALA A 68 21.94 -2.58 4.46
N GLN A 69 21.96 -1.68 5.43
CA GLN A 69 23.17 -1.30 6.16
C GLN A 69 23.72 -2.46 7.01
N ARG A 70 22.84 -3.22 7.67
CA ARG A 70 23.24 -4.43 8.43
C ARG A 70 23.79 -5.55 7.54
N ARG A 71 23.30 -5.66 6.30
CA ARG A 71 23.74 -6.66 5.31
C ARG A 71 24.98 -6.24 4.53
N GLY A 72 25.49 -5.00 4.70
CA GLY A 72 26.67 -4.49 4.01
C GLY A 72 26.48 -4.33 2.50
N THR A 73 25.25 -4.20 2.02
CA THR A 73 24.94 -4.16 0.57
C THR A 73 25.17 -2.80 -0.09
N GLY A 74 25.83 -1.85 0.58
CA GLY A 74 26.22 -0.57 0.00
C GLY A 74 25.09 0.46 -0.11
N GLU A 75 25.31 1.53 -0.87
CA GLU A 75 24.29 2.57 -1.10
C GLU A 75 23.15 2.05 -1.98
N MET A 76 21.94 2.24 -1.49
CA MET A 76 20.72 1.88 -2.23
C MET A 76 20.48 2.84 -3.39
N ASN A 77 20.12 2.30 -4.55
CA ASN A 77 19.69 3.07 -5.70
C ASN A 77 18.41 3.86 -5.36
N ILE A 78 18.21 4.98 -6.04
CA ILE A 78 17.02 5.83 -5.91
C ILE A 78 15.71 5.05 -6.13
N PHE A 79 15.74 4.09 -7.05
CA PHE A 79 14.59 3.21 -7.32
C PHE A 79 14.25 2.32 -6.13
N GLN A 80 15.23 1.69 -5.51
CA GLN A 80 15.06 0.88 -4.31
C GLN A 80 14.52 1.70 -3.13
N LYS A 81 15.01 2.95 -2.97
CA LYS A 81 14.48 3.89 -1.96
C LYS A 81 13.00 4.22 -2.19
N ASN A 82 12.60 4.39 -3.45
CA ASN A 82 11.19 4.64 -3.80
C ASN A 82 10.31 3.38 -3.67
N MET A 83 10.85 2.19 -3.88
CA MET A 83 10.13 0.94 -3.64
C MET A 83 9.75 0.76 -2.17
N PHE A 84 10.59 1.20 -1.24
CA PHE A 84 10.27 1.16 0.19
C PHE A 84 9.06 2.03 0.57
N LEU A 85 8.79 3.08 -0.22
CA LEU A 85 7.60 3.92 -0.03
C LEU A 85 6.29 3.26 -0.51
N ALA A 86 6.38 2.13 -1.17
CA ALA A 86 5.25 1.37 -1.72
C ALA A 86 5.34 -0.12 -1.38
N GLU A 87 5.92 -0.42 -0.22
CA GLU A 87 6.10 -1.79 0.27
C GLU A 87 4.77 -2.56 0.31
N ASP A 88 3.68 -1.89 0.63
CA ASP A 88 2.33 -2.45 0.64
C ASP A 88 1.86 -2.90 -0.75
N ARG A 89 2.15 -2.12 -1.79
CA ARG A 89 1.82 -2.46 -3.19
C ARG A 89 2.66 -3.63 -3.72
N ILE A 90 3.95 -3.61 -3.39
CA ILE A 90 4.86 -4.70 -3.76
C ILE A 90 4.42 -6.00 -3.09
N LEU A 91 4.06 -5.93 -1.81
CA LEU A 91 3.53 -7.09 -1.09
C LEU A 91 2.27 -7.65 -1.75
N CYS A 92 1.32 -6.80 -2.17
CA CYS A 92 0.13 -7.23 -2.89
C CYS A 92 0.48 -8.01 -4.16
N PHE A 93 1.40 -7.49 -4.96
CA PHE A 93 1.86 -8.14 -6.18
C PHE A 93 2.54 -9.48 -5.89
N GLU A 94 3.49 -9.51 -4.99
CA GLU A 94 4.26 -10.72 -4.65
C GLU A 94 3.39 -11.84 -4.04
N LEU A 95 2.35 -11.48 -3.30
CA LEU A 95 1.40 -12.47 -2.76
C LEU A 95 0.63 -13.18 -3.88
N VAL A 96 0.14 -12.43 -4.86
CA VAL A 96 -0.65 -13.01 -5.97
C VAL A 96 0.26 -13.70 -6.99
N ALA A 97 1.47 -13.18 -7.21
CA ALA A 97 2.45 -13.74 -8.13
C ALA A 97 3.26 -14.92 -7.56
N LYS A 98 3.01 -15.33 -6.33
CA LYS A 98 3.77 -16.40 -5.66
C LYS A 98 3.64 -17.72 -6.42
N ARG A 99 4.78 -18.25 -6.88
CA ARG A 99 4.83 -19.49 -7.67
C ARG A 99 4.39 -20.70 -6.85
N GLY A 100 3.60 -21.56 -7.46
CA GLY A 100 3.14 -22.83 -6.87
C GLY A 100 1.99 -22.69 -5.87
N GLU A 101 1.54 -21.47 -5.59
CA GLU A 101 0.46 -21.19 -4.66
C GLU A 101 -0.53 -20.20 -5.31
N ARG A 102 -1.81 -20.32 -4.92
CA ARG A 102 -2.85 -19.38 -5.39
C ARG A 102 -3.42 -18.62 -4.21
N TRP A 103 -2.86 -17.45 -3.96
CA TRP A 103 -3.36 -16.52 -2.97
C TRP A 103 -4.24 -15.47 -3.62
N THR A 104 -5.34 -15.13 -2.97
CA THR A 104 -6.24 -14.05 -3.38
C THR A 104 -6.32 -13.00 -2.30
N LEU A 105 -6.42 -11.75 -2.72
CA LEU A 105 -6.62 -10.61 -1.85
C LEU A 105 -8.09 -10.27 -1.82
N THR A 106 -8.67 -10.19 -0.63
CA THR A 106 -10.10 -10.00 -0.46
C THR A 106 -10.40 -8.78 0.40
N TYR A 107 -11.29 -7.93 -0.07
CA TYR A 107 -11.80 -6.81 0.70
C TYR A 107 -12.95 -7.26 1.61
N ILE A 108 -12.83 -6.98 2.90
CA ILE A 108 -13.83 -7.35 3.91
C ILE A 108 -14.64 -6.11 4.33
N LYS A 109 -15.77 -5.91 3.69
CA LYS A 109 -16.64 -4.74 3.88
C LYS A 109 -17.05 -4.45 5.34
N PRO A 110 -17.34 -5.44 6.21
CA PRO A 110 -17.67 -5.18 7.61
C PRO A 110 -16.51 -4.61 8.44
N SER A 111 -15.26 -4.83 8.02
CA SER A 111 -14.09 -4.30 8.72
C SER A 111 -14.01 -2.79 8.56
N LYS A 112 -13.96 -2.08 9.67
CA LYS A 112 -13.90 -0.62 9.70
C LYS A 112 -12.73 -0.15 10.53
N ALA A 113 -12.03 0.85 10.04
CA ALA A 113 -10.98 1.55 10.76
C ALA A 113 -11.23 3.04 10.75
N GLU A 114 -10.67 3.73 11.72
CA GLU A 114 -10.64 5.18 11.82
C GLU A 114 -9.20 5.65 11.66
N THR A 115 -9.00 6.73 10.92
CA THR A 115 -7.68 7.32 10.71
C THR A 115 -7.78 8.83 10.66
N ASP A 116 -6.71 9.49 11.04
CA ASP A 116 -6.56 10.91 10.81
C ASP A 116 -6.02 11.17 9.40
N VAL A 117 -6.38 12.32 8.86
CA VAL A 117 -5.95 12.77 7.54
C VAL A 117 -5.32 14.16 7.64
N PRO A 118 -4.42 14.52 6.71
CA PRO A 118 -3.86 15.88 6.65
C PRO A 118 -4.94 16.96 6.62
N GLU A 119 -4.81 17.94 7.50
CA GLU A 119 -5.71 19.08 7.59
C GLU A 119 -5.18 20.31 6.82
N GLN A 120 -3.90 20.29 6.45
CA GLN A 120 -3.23 21.38 5.74
C GLN A 120 -2.78 20.94 4.34
N PRO A 121 -2.86 21.85 3.32
CA PRO A 121 -2.45 21.54 1.97
C PRO A 121 -1.00 21.07 1.82
N ALA A 122 -0.07 21.65 2.58
CA ALA A 122 1.35 21.30 2.52
C ALA A 122 1.59 19.84 2.94
N GLU A 123 0.91 19.39 3.98
CA GLU A 123 0.99 18.00 4.45
C GLU A 123 0.38 17.04 3.44
N LEU A 124 -0.78 17.39 2.86
CA LEU A 124 -1.42 16.58 1.82
C LEU A 124 -0.54 16.43 0.60
N ILE A 125 0.06 17.51 0.10
CA ILE A 125 0.97 17.49 -1.05
C ILE A 125 2.17 16.60 -0.76
N SER A 126 2.78 16.73 0.42
CA SER A 126 3.90 15.90 0.84
C SER A 126 3.54 14.41 0.88
N GLN A 127 2.37 14.08 1.45
CA GLN A 127 1.86 12.71 1.50
C GLN A 127 1.61 12.15 0.09
N ARG A 128 0.91 12.90 -0.77
CA ARG A 128 0.57 12.48 -2.15
C ARG A 128 1.80 12.31 -3.02
N ARG A 129 2.79 13.16 -2.87
CA ARG A 129 4.07 13.02 -3.58
C ARG A 129 4.74 11.68 -3.27
N ARG A 130 4.76 11.26 -2.00
CA ARG A 130 5.30 9.96 -1.61
C ARG A 130 4.50 8.81 -2.23
N TRP A 131 3.17 8.88 -2.18
CA TRP A 131 2.30 7.86 -2.75
C TRP A 131 2.42 7.73 -4.26
N LEU A 132 2.52 8.84 -4.98
CA LEU A 132 2.70 8.84 -6.42
C LEU A 132 4.03 8.22 -6.83
N ASN A 133 5.13 8.63 -6.20
CA ASN A 133 6.45 8.07 -6.48
C ASN A 133 6.52 6.57 -6.17
N GLY A 134 5.98 6.17 -5.03
CA GLY A 134 5.91 4.75 -4.64
C GLY A 134 5.03 3.94 -5.60
N SER A 135 3.87 4.46 -5.99
CA SER A 135 2.98 3.80 -6.94
C SER A 135 3.62 3.60 -8.31
N PHE A 136 4.34 4.61 -8.79
CA PHE A 136 5.09 4.51 -10.05
C PHE A 136 6.18 3.44 -9.97
N ALA A 137 6.97 3.43 -8.89
CA ALA A 137 8.00 2.43 -8.68
C ALA A 137 7.42 1.01 -8.58
N ALA A 138 6.31 0.82 -7.86
CA ALA A 138 5.63 -0.46 -7.76
C ALA A 138 5.04 -0.94 -9.09
N SER A 139 4.53 -0.02 -9.92
CA SER A 139 4.03 -0.36 -11.26
C SER A 139 5.15 -0.84 -12.18
N LEU A 140 6.30 -0.16 -12.17
CA LEU A 140 7.49 -0.61 -12.91
C LEU A 140 7.99 -1.96 -12.40
N TYR A 141 8.02 -2.16 -11.09
CA TYR A 141 8.37 -3.43 -10.48
C TYR A 141 7.48 -4.56 -10.98
N ALA A 142 6.16 -4.36 -10.95
CA ALA A 142 5.19 -5.35 -11.42
C ALA A 142 5.37 -5.69 -12.91
N LEU A 143 5.62 -4.69 -13.77
CA LEU A 143 5.87 -4.91 -15.20
C LEU A 143 7.14 -5.72 -15.45
N VAL A 144 8.21 -5.46 -14.69
CA VAL A 144 9.50 -6.19 -14.85
C VAL A 144 9.41 -7.62 -14.33
N HIS A 145 8.57 -7.89 -13.32
CA HIS A 145 8.48 -9.20 -12.66
C HIS A 145 7.22 -9.99 -13.03
N PHE A 146 6.50 -9.57 -14.07
CA PHE A 146 5.25 -10.22 -14.50
C PHE A 146 5.47 -11.60 -15.16
N TYR A 147 6.71 -11.96 -15.53
CA TYR A 147 7.07 -13.22 -16.20
C TYR A 147 7.55 -14.30 -15.24
#